data_d14a8453ff1e28b78e4d84e161969c9c
#
_entry.id   d14a8453ff1e28b78e4d84e161969c9c
#
_cell.length_a   1.000
_cell.length_b   1.000
_cell.length_c   1.000
_cell.angle_alpha   90.00
_cell.angle_beta   90.00
_cell.angle_gamma   90.00
#
_symmetry.space_group_name_H-M   'P 1'
#
loop_
_entity.id
_entity.type
_entity.pdbx_description
1 polymer ?
#
loop_
_entity_poly.entity_id
_entity_poly.type
_entity_poly.pdbx_seq_one_letter_code
_entity_poly.pdbx_strand_id
1 'polypeptide(L)'
;MNIEEIASGWEEPQIGQTGYYEDEFNEVKSFEITEQTIDFAHKLYENDNFFSTLEAAENTIRADNVLRRLRHYAISHRATDQTMAEGGYTIGYNYQDQCLEISATGQWLTLGDMVFDTEEIARKAMNKYATELIWYFTEGKAMM
;
A
#
# COMPACT_ATOMS: atom_id res chain seq x y z
N MET A 1 29.23 0.22 -20.01
CA MET A 1 28.13 -0.73 -19.68
C MET A 1 26.83 0.06 -19.61
N ASN A 2 25.93 -0.22 -20.53
CA ASN A 2 24.64 0.44 -20.53
C ASN A 2 23.75 -0.24 -19.49
N ILE A 3 23.41 0.50 -18.43
CA ILE A 3 22.40 0.04 -17.48
C ILE A 3 21.06 0.48 -18.07
N GLU A 4 20.27 -0.47 -18.52
CA GLU A 4 18.88 -0.18 -18.88
C GLU A 4 18.13 0.14 -17.58
N GLU A 5 17.65 1.35 -17.46
CA GLU A 5 16.73 1.71 -16.37
C GLU A 5 15.39 1.06 -16.62
N ILE A 6 14.96 0.23 -15.66
CA ILE A 6 13.62 -0.34 -15.68
C ILE A 6 12.65 0.79 -15.28
N ALA A 7 11.61 1.01 -16.10
CA ALA A 7 10.58 1.99 -15.78
C ALA A 7 9.94 1.67 -14.43
N SER A 8 9.92 2.62 -13.52
CA SER A 8 9.34 2.47 -12.19
C SER A 8 7.82 2.45 -12.21
N GLY A 9 7.23 3.04 -13.25
CA GLY A 9 5.80 3.28 -13.34
C GLY A 9 5.33 4.58 -12.69
N TRP A 10 6.26 5.35 -12.13
CA TRP A 10 5.99 6.64 -11.48
C TRP A 10 6.62 7.82 -12.23
N GLU A 11 6.95 7.62 -13.49
CA GLU A 11 7.55 8.65 -14.33
C GLU A 11 6.58 9.80 -14.61
N GLU A 12 7.14 10.99 -14.81
CA GLU A 12 6.40 12.19 -15.14
C GLU A 12 5.61 12.04 -16.45
N PRO A 13 4.39 12.60 -16.55
CA PRO A 13 3.57 12.49 -17.76
C PRO A 13 4.25 13.12 -18.98
N GLN A 14 4.15 12.43 -20.12
CA GLN A 14 4.67 12.91 -21.41
C GLN A 14 3.62 12.72 -22.50
N ILE A 15 3.49 13.72 -23.36
CA ILE A 15 2.60 13.66 -24.53
C ILE A 15 3.01 12.49 -25.43
N GLY A 16 2.03 11.74 -25.89
CA GLY A 16 2.23 10.55 -26.73
C GLY A 16 2.23 9.23 -25.97
N GLN A 17 2.21 9.29 -24.64
CA GLN A 17 2.16 8.09 -23.80
C GLN A 17 0.73 7.85 -23.27
N THR A 18 0.50 6.62 -22.80
CA THR A 18 -0.70 6.29 -22.04
C THR A 18 -0.43 6.50 -20.57
N GLY A 19 -1.34 7.18 -19.89
CA GLY A 19 -1.32 7.35 -18.44
C GLY A 19 -2.37 6.51 -17.74
N TYR A 20 -2.14 6.24 -16.47
CA TYR A 20 -3.03 5.44 -15.63
C TYR A 20 -3.25 6.16 -14.31
N TYR A 21 -4.44 6.02 -13.74
CA TYR A 21 -4.77 6.60 -12.44
C TYR A 21 -5.86 5.81 -11.74
N GLU A 22 -5.97 6.00 -10.43
CA GLU A 22 -7.06 5.46 -9.64
C GLU A 22 -8.23 6.45 -9.65
N ASP A 23 -9.41 5.96 -10.02
CA ASP A 23 -10.63 6.76 -9.99
C ASP A 23 -11.28 6.77 -8.61
N GLU A 24 -12.42 7.44 -8.52
CA GLU A 24 -13.19 7.56 -7.28
C GLU A 24 -13.79 6.24 -6.77
N PHE A 25 -13.83 5.20 -7.60
CA PHE A 25 -14.31 3.88 -7.26
C PHE A 25 -13.19 2.87 -7.00
N ASN A 26 -11.95 3.36 -6.85
CA ASN A 26 -10.78 2.52 -6.59
C ASN A 26 -10.45 1.58 -7.77
N GLU A 27 -10.75 2.03 -8.98
CA GLU A 27 -10.45 1.31 -10.21
C GLU A 27 -9.37 2.02 -11.02
N VAL A 28 -8.58 1.26 -11.77
CA VAL A 28 -7.59 1.83 -12.67
C VAL A 28 -8.28 2.30 -13.93
N LYS A 29 -8.02 3.57 -14.30
CA LYS A 29 -8.43 4.16 -15.57
C LYS A 29 -7.21 4.49 -16.39
N SER A 30 -7.33 4.39 -17.71
CA SER A 30 -6.28 4.75 -18.65
C SER A 30 -6.75 5.87 -19.58
N PHE A 31 -5.81 6.67 -20.05
CA PHE A 31 -6.07 7.72 -21.02
C PHE A 31 -4.82 8.00 -21.84
N GLU A 32 -5.02 8.52 -23.05
CA GLU A 32 -3.91 9.00 -23.86
C GLU A 32 -3.52 10.42 -23.44
N ILE A 33 -2.23 10.65 -23.27
CA ILE A 33 -1.70 11.97 -22.94
C ILE A 33 -1.49 12.72 -24.24
N THR A 34 -2.29 13.75 -24.43
CA THR A 34 -2.29 14.65 -25.57
C THR A 34 -2.15 16.09 -25.10
N GLU A 35 -2.10 17.04 -26.03
CA GLU A 35 -2.11 18.47 -25.68
C GLU A 35 -3.37 18.87 -24.91
N GLN A 36 -4.48 18.15 -25.10
CA GLN A 36 -5.74 18.42 -24.39
C GLN A 36 -5.78 17.78 -22.99
N THR A 37 -5.01 16.72 -22.75
CA THR A 37 -5.05 15.97 -21.49
C THR A 37 -3.81 16.14 -20.62
N ILE A 38 -2.78 16.82 -21.13
CA ILE A 38 -1.51 16.97 -20.39
C ILE A 38 -1.69 17.69 -19.04
N ASP A 39 -2.55 18.70 -18.98
CA ASP A 39 -2.79 19.41 -17.73
C ASP A 39 -3.49 18.53 -16.69
N PHE A 40 -4.41 17.71 -17.14
CA PHE A 40 -5.04 16.69 -16.29
C PHE A 40 -4.02 15.68 -15.79
N ALA A 41 -3.13 15.21 -16.66
CA ALA A 41 -2.06 14.27 -16.28
C ALA A 41 -1.13 14.88 -15.23
N HIS A 42 -0.75 16.14 -15.36
CA HIS A 42 0.08 16.83 -14.38
C HIS A 42 -0.61 17.00 -13.03
N LYS A 43 -1.92 17.27 -13.02
CA LYS A 43 -2.68 17.33 -11.77
C LYS A 43 -2.71 15.99 -11.05
N LEU A 44 -2.87 14.89 -11.78
CA LEU A 44 -2.79 13.55 -11.22
C LEU A 44 -1.39 13.28 -10.66
N TYR A 45 -0.36 13.66 -11.40
CA TYR A 45 1.03 13.49 -10.97
C TYR A 45 1.34 14.26 -9.68
N GLU A 46 0.90 15.51 -9.59
CA GLU A 46 1.08 16.34 -8.39
C GLU A 46 0.37 15.76 -7.16
N ASN A 47 -0.70 14.98 -7.35
CA ASN A 47 -1.45 14.32 -6.29
C ASN A 47 -1.03 12.87 -6.05
N ASP A 48 0.11 12.45 -6.62
CA ASP A 48 0.62 11.08 -6.50
C ASP A 48 -0.36 10.01 -7.00
N ASN A 49 -1.17 10.36 -7.99
CA ASN A 49 -2.16 9.47 -8.58
C ASN A 49 -1.99 9.37 -10.11
N PHE A 50 -0.76 9.47 -10.57
CA PHE A 50 -0.42 9.22 -11.96
C PHE A 50 0.59 8.09 -12.05
N PHE A 51 0.33 7.14 -12.94
CA PHE A 51 1.21 6.00 -13.18
C PHE A 51 1.50 5.90 -14.67
N SER A 52 2.75 5.68 -15.01
CA SER A 52 3.17 5.52 -16.40
C SER A 52 2.99 4.09 -16.90
N THR A 53 2.77 3.12 -15.99
CA THR A 53 2.50 1.72 -16.33
C THR A 53 1.24 1.22 -15.62
N LEU A 54 0.53 0.30 -16.28
CA LEU A 54 -0.63 -0.36 -15.71
C LEU A 54 -0.26 -1.15 -14.45
N GLU A 55 0.87 -1.84 -14.49
CA GLU A 55 1.35 -2.66 -13.37
C GLU A 55 1.57 -1.83 -12.11
N ALA A 56 2.21 -0.68 -12.22
CA ALA A 56 2.43 0.22 -11.08
C ALA A 56 1.09 0.70 -10.49
N ALA A 57 0.12 1.05 -11.33
CA ALA A 57 -1.20 1.46 -10.87
C ALA A 57 -1.93 0.34 -10.13
N GLU A 58 -1.98 -0.85 -10.71
CA GLU A 58 -2.65 -2.01 -10.11
C GLU A 58 -2.00 -2.42 -8.78
N ASN A 59 -0.69 -2.49 -8.73
CA ASN A 59 0.05 -2.87 -7.52
C ASN A 59 -0.11 -1.83 -6.41
N THR A 60 -0.06 -0.55 -6.74
CA THR A 60 -0.22 0.51 -5.75
C THR A 60 -1.62 0.49 -5.14
N ILE A 61 -2.66 0.36 -5.97
CA ILE A 61 -4.04 0.27 -5.49
C ILE A 61 -4.23 -0.96 -4.61
N ARG A 62 -3.70 -2.11 -5.02
CA ARG A 62 -3.79 -3.34 -4.25
C ARG A 62 -3.10 -3.20 -2.89
N ALA A 63 -1.90 -2.62 -2.85
CA ALA A 63 -1.16 -2.40 -1.61
C ALA A 63 -1.89 -1.43 -0.68
N ASP A 64 -2.39 -0.32 -1.20
CA ASP A 64 -3.16 0.65 -0.44
C ASP A 64 -4.43 0.05 0.13
N ASN A 65 -5.10 -0.83 -0.62
CA ASN A 65 -6.30 -1.54 -0.16
C ASN A 65 -6.00 -2.48 1.00
N VAL A 66 -4.87 -3.17 0.98
CA VAL A 66 -4.44 -4.02 2.11
C VAL A 66 -4.30 -3.17 3.37
N LEU A 67 -3.58 -2.07 3.28
CA LEU A 67 -3.36 -1.16 4.42
C LEU A 67 -4.67 -0.54 4.91
N ARG A 68 -5.55 -0.14 4.00
CA ARG A 68 -6.85 0.44 4.34
C ARG A 68 -7.75 -0.56 5.06
N ARG A 69 -7.79 -1.81 4.61
CA ARG A 69 -8.55 -2.88 5.26
C ARG A 69 -8.03 -3.19 6.66
N LEU A 70 -6.72 -3.25 6.82
CA LEU A 70 -6.10 -3.47 8.13
C LEU A 70 -6.40 -2.32 9.08
N ARG A 71 -6.31 -1.08 8.61
CA ARG A 71 -6.65 0.09 9.42
C ARG A 71 -8.11 0.06 9.85
N HIS A 72 -9.00 -0.24 8.94
CA HIS A 72 -10.41 -0.38 9.25
C HIS A 72 -10.65 -1.48 10.30
N TYR A 73 -9.98 -2.62 10.14
CA TYR A 73 -10.06 -3.72 11.11
C TYR A 73 -9.56 -3.28 12.49
N ALA A 74 -8.40 -2.65 12.56
CA ALA A 74 -7.81 -2.18 13.80
C ALA A 74 -8.73 -1.17 14.53
N ILE A 75 -9.32 -0.25 13.80
CA ILE A 75 -10.22 0.76 14.36
C ILE A 75 -11.55 0.13 14.81
N SER A 76 -12.07 -0.83 14.06
CA SER A 76 -13.36 -1.48 14.35
C SER A 76 -13.28 -2.49 15.49
N HIS A 77 -12.09 -2.97 15.84
CA HIS A 77 -11.87 -4.02 16.85
C HIS A 77 -10.95 -3.51 17.97
N ARG A 78 -11.30 -2.38 18.56
CA ARG A 78 -10.53 -1.84 19.67
C ARG A 78 -10.88 -2.53 20.98
N ALA A 79 -9.85 -2.72 21.82
CA ALA A 79 -10.04 -3.20 23.18
C ALA A 79 -10.56 -2.05 24.07
N THR A 80 -11.57 -2.35 24.89
CA THR A 80 -12.23 -1.32 25.71
C THR A 80 -11.38 -0.85 26.89
N ASP A 81 -10.43 -1.67 27.34
CA ASP A 81 -9.67 -1.43 28.58
C ASP A 81 -8.20 -1.05 28.34
N GLN A 82 -7.79 -0.89 27.06
CA GLN A 82 -6.40 -0.62 26.75
C GLN A 82 -6.14 0.86 26.51
N THR A 83 -5.08 1.38 27.13
CA THR A 83 -4.65 2.77 26.92
C THR A 83 -3.60 2.81 25.79
N MET A 84 -3.62 3.88 25.02
CA MET A 84 -2.66 4.07 23.92
C MET A 84 -1.21 4.21 24.42
N ALA A 85 -1.01 4.48 25.71
CA ALA A 85 0.32 4.60 26.32
C ALA A 85 1.08 3.27 26.43
N GLU A 86 0.37 2.16 26.34
CA GLU A 86 0.98 0.81 26.46
C GLU A 86 1.47 0.24 25.12
N GLY A 87 1.24 0.99 24.01
CA GLY A 87 1.54 0.50 22.68
C GLY A 87 0.52 -0.54 22.22
N GLY A 88 0.95 -1.46 21.36
CA GLY A 88 0.07 -2.46 20.80
C GLY A 88 0.86 -3.53 20.04
N TYR A 89 0.22 -4.09 19.03
CA TYR A 89 0.80 -5.20 18.25
C TYR A 89 0.75 -4.86 16.77
N THR A 90 1.80 -5.24 16.04
CA THR A 90 1.90 -5.07 14.59
C THR A 90 2.05 -6.42 13.91
N ILE A 91 1.68 -6.45 12.64
CA ILE A 91 1.87 -7.62 11.78
C ILE A 91 3.08 -7.35 10.88
N GLY A 92 4.03 -8.27 10.86
CA GLY A 92 5.21 -8.20 10.02
C GLY A 92 5.42 -9.49 9.24
N TYR A 93 6.49 -9.53 8.48
CA TYR A 93 6.87 -10.71 7.71
C TYR A 93 8.31 -11.08 8.02
N ASN A 94 8.51 -12.33 8.41
CA ASN A 94 9.84 -12.88 8.66
C ASN A 94 10.38 -13.47 7.35
N TYR A 95 11.31 -12.78 6.71
CA TYR A 95 11.87 -13.21 5.43
C TYR A 95 12.73 -14.47 5.54
N GLN A 96 13.32 -14.72 6.70
CA GLN A 96 14.11 -15.92 6.93
C GLN A 96 13.22 -17.16 7.01
N ASP A 97 12.15 -17.08 7.80
CA ASP A 97 11.22 -18.20 8.02
C ASP A 97 10.04 -18.18 7.04
N GLN A 98 9.94 -17.15 6.21
CA GLN A 98 8.90 -16.97 5.17
C GLN A 98 7.48 -17.06 5.76
N CYS A 99 7.23 -16.36 6.84
CA CYS A 99 5.92 -16.35 7.50
C CYS A 99 5.56 -15.00 8.07
N LEU A 100 4.26 -14.79 8.24
CA LEU A 100 3.72 -13.64 8.94
C LEU A 100 3.96 -13.79 10.44
N GLU A 101 4.31 -12.69 11.09
CA GLU A 101 4.55 -12.65 12.53
C GLU A 101 3.87 -11.46 13.19
N ILE A 102 3.51 -11.62 14.45
CA ILE A 102 2.97 -10.56 15.29
C ILE A 102 4.05 -10.15 16.27
N SER A 103 4.25 -8.83 16.38
CA SER A 103 5.24 -8.27 17.31
C SER A 103 4.61 -7.19 18.18
N ALA A 104 5.01 -7.14 19.44
CA ALA A 104 4.65 -6.02 20.32
C ALA A 104 5.41 -4.76 19.89
N THR A 105 4.75 -3.62 19.89
CA THR A 105 5.36 -2.34 19.47
C THR A 105 6.29 -1.77 20.55
N GLY A 106 6.12 -2.19 21.80
CA GLY A 106 6.80 -1.55 22.93
C GLY A 106 6.35 -0.10 23.08
N GLN A 107 7.32 0.79 23.30
CA GLN A 107 7.07 2.24 23.46
C GLN A 107 7.25 3.03 22.15
N TRP A 108 7.61 2.38 21.05
CA TRP A 108 7.96 3.03 19.80
C TRP A 108 6.98 2.67 18.70
N LEU A 109 6.53 3.69 18.00
CA LEU A 109 5.80 3.56 16.75
C LEU A 109 6.58 4.27 15.64
N THR A 110 6.68 3.63 14.49
CA THR A 110 7.27 4.24 13.31
C THR A 110 6.18 4.67 12.34
N LEU A 111 6.53 5.59 11.44
CA LEU A 111 5.60 6.05 10.41
C LEU A 111 5.16 4.86 9.57
N GLY A 112 3.85 4.69 9.42
CA GLY A 112 3.27 3.59 8.64
C GLY A 112 2.92 2.35 9.46
N ASP A 113 3.26 2.31 10.74
CA ASP A 113 2.88 1.18 11.60
C ASP A 113 1.36 1.09 11.73
N MET A 114 0.86 -0.12 11.50
CA MET A 114 -0.54 -0.47 11.73
C MET A 114 -0.62 -1.21 13.06
N VAL A 115 -1.28 -0.60 14.04
CA VAL A 115 -1.27 -1.07 15.42
C VAL A 115 -2.63 -1.64 15.81
N PHE A 116 -2.62 -2.85 16.35
CA PHE A 116 -3.78 -3.53 16.92
C PHE A 116 -3.67 -3.53 18.44
N ASP A 117 -4.79 -3.37 19.14
CA ASP A 117 -4.78 -3.20 20.59
C ASP A 117 -4.31 -4.44 21.35
N THR A 118 -4.63 -5.63 20.84
CA THR A 118 -4.23 -6.90 21.48
C THR A 118 -3.63 -7.87 20.47
N GLU A 119 -2.84 -8.82 20.95
CA GLU A 119 -2.29 -9.88 20.13
C GLU A 119 -3.39 -10.71 19.45
N GLU A 120 -4.49 -10.99 20.16
CA GLU A 120 -5.62 -11.74 19.62
C GLU A 120 -6.26 -11.01 18.44
N ILE A 121 -6.49 -9.71 18.56
CA ILE A 121 -7.05 -8.89 17.46
C ILE A 121 -6.09 -8.89 16.27
N ALA A 122 -4.80 -8.71 16.50
CA ALA A 122 -3.79 -8.76 15.44
C ALA A 122 -3.78 -10.12 14.74
N ARG A 123 -3.88 -11.21 15.51
CA ARG A 123 -3.89 -12.58 14.96
C ARG A 123 -5.12 -12.85 14.10
N LYS A 124 -6.28 -12.39 14.53
CA LYS A 124 -7.51 -12.51 13.74
C LYS A 124 -7.41 -11.72 12.43
N ALA A 125 -6.88 -10.51 12.49
CA ALA A 125 -6.63 -9.71 11.29
C ALA A 125 -5.64 -10.39 10.35
N MET A 126 -4.53 -10.89 10.89
CA MET A 126 -3.51 -11.60 10.13
C MET A 126 -4.07 -12.82 9.41
N ASN A 127 -4.89 -13.61 10.10
CA ASN A 127 -5.49 -14.80 9.50
C ASN A 127 -6.54 -14.45 8.44
N LYS A 128 -7.33 -13.39 8.68
CA LYS A 128 -8.35 -12.94 7.74
C LYS A 128 -7.76 -12.44 6.42
N TYR A 129 -6.65 -11.74 6.48
CA TYR A 129 -6.01 -11.10 5.34
C TYR A 129 -4.68 -11.73 4.96
N ALA A 130 -4.44 -12.99 5.34
CA ALA A 130 -3.15 -13.66 5.18
C ALA A 130 -2.64 -13.65 3.74
N THR A 131 -3.49 -13.98 2.77
CA THR A 131 -3.12 -14.02 1.35
C THR A 131 -2.65 -12.65 0.84
N GLU A 132 -3.40 -11.59 1.16
CA GLU A 132 -3.03 -10.23 0.74
C GLU A 132 -1.80 -9.71 1.48
N LEU A 133 -1.64 -10.05 2.76
CA LEU A 133 -0.48 -9.67 3.53
C LEU A 133 0.79 -10.33 3.00
N ILE A 134 0.74 -11.61 2.68
CA ILE A 134 1.88 -12.32 2.09
C ILE A 134 2.25 -11.69 0.74
N TRP A 135 1.26 -11.44 -0.11
CA TRP A 135 1.50 -10.72 -1.36
C TRP A 135 2.15 -9.36 -1.12
N TYR A 136 1.62 -8.57 -0.18
CA TYR A 136 2.13 -7.23 0.15
C TYR A 136 3.61 -7.25 0.53
N PHE A 137 3.98 -8.16 1.43
CA PHE A 137 5.37 -8.23 1.91
C PHE A 137 6.33 -8.87 0.93
N THR A 138 5.88 -9.77 0.06
CA THR A 138 6.75 -10.51 -0.85
C THR A 138 6.81 -9.89 -2.24
N GLU A 139 5.69 -9.42 -2.77
CA GLU A 139 5.61 -8.89 -4.14
C GLU A 139 5.24 -7.40 -4.16
N GLY A 140 4.22 -7.00 -3.42
CA GLY A 140 3.68 -5.64 -3.48
C GLY A 140 4.66 -4.58 -3.01
N LYS A 141 5.29 -4.80 -1.86
CA LYS A 141 6.27 -3.85 -1.28
C LYS A 141 7.53 -3.75 -2.13
N ALA A 142 7.97 -4.84 -2.75
CA ALA A 142 9.18 -4.85 -3.55
C ALA A 142 9.03 -4.09 -4.87
N MET A 143 7.80 -3.84 -5.32
CA MET A 143 7.47 -3.18 -6.59
C MET A 143 7.06 -1.72 -6.42
N MET A 144 7.03 -1.23 -5.22
CA MET A 144 6.68 0.17 -4.93
C MET A 144 7.90 1.03 -4.64
#